data_9cf01256e5aad3450fa6122964d9c15a
#
_entry.id   9cf01256e5aad3450fa6122964d9c15a
#
_cell.length_a   1.000
_cell.length_b   1.000
_cell.length_c   1.000
_cell.angle_alpha   90.00
_cell.angle_beta   90.00
_cell.angle_gamma   90.00
#
_symmetry.space_group_name_H-M   'P 1'
#
loop_
_entity.id
_entity.type
_entity.pdbx_description
1 polymer ?
#
loop_
_entity_poly.entity_id
_entity_poly.type
_entity_poly.pdbx_seq_one_letter_code
_entity_poly.pdbx_strand_id
1 'polypeptide(L)'
;MITAQVVQNCLDDLKTITKVDLAVVDVEGVMVAKNTDRFDNNMEFITEFAASPAGSQVLQGCQYLKIYDEEDPVYVLLCGDSSEEYMIGKIAVSNIQNLITAYKERFDRNNFFQNLILDNLLLVDIYNRAKKLHIDTEVRRVVFIIETNREKDGNELEKVRSLFGGKSKDFVTEVDEKNIILVKEVRQGESYAELDKTANMILDMLNTEAMTKVR
;
A
#
# COMPACT_ATOMS: atom_id res chain seq x y z
N MET A 1 -6.06 -3.87 -2.14
CA MET A 1 -5.60 -4.90 -1.17
C MET A 1 -4.11 -4.70 -0.96
N ILE A 2 -3.59 -4.88 0.26
CA ILE A 2 -2.15 -4.80 0.57
C ILE A 2 -1.40 -5.94 -0.15
N THR A 3 -0.16 -5.71 -0.61
CA THR A 3 0.62 -6.76 -1.26
C THR A 3 1.26 -7.72 -0.25
N ALA A 4 1.44 -8.99 -0.61
CA ALA A 4 2.11 -10.00 0.22
C ALA A 4 3.51 -9.54 0.66
N GLN A 5 4.25 -8.83 -0.21
CA GLN A 5 5.58 -8.30 0.10
C GLN A 5 5.57 -7.29 1.26
N VAL A 6 4.54 -6.45 1.37
CA VAL A 6 4.43 -5.48 2.47
C VAL A 6 4.14 -6.17 3.79
N VAL A 7 3.28 -7.21 3.76
CA VAL A 7 3.04 -8.04 4.95
C VAL A 7 4.33 -8.79 5.35
N GLN A 8 5.04 -9.36 4.38
CA GLN A 8 6.33 -10.04 4.62
C GLN A 8 7.34 -9.12 5.29
N ASN A 9 7.54 -7.91 4.76
CA ASN A 9 8.47 -6.93 5.35
C ASN A 9 8.10 -6.62 6.81
N CYS A 10 6.80 -6.45 7.11
CA CYS A 10 6.33 -6.21 8.48
C CYS A 10 6.66 -7.38 9.42
N LEU A 11 6.50 -8.64 8.96
CA LEU A 11 6.85 -9.82 9.76
C LEU A 11 8.37 -9.94 9.98
N ASP A 12 9.18 -9.62 8.97
CA ASP A 12 10.64 -9.69 9.03
C ASP A 12 11.20 -8.62 9.99
N ASP A 13 10.65 -7.40 9.95
CA ASP A 13 11.00 -6.32 10.88
C ASP A 13 10.67 -6.73 12.33
N LEU A 14 9.48 -7.26 12.57
CA LEU A 14 9.08 -7.75 13.89
C LEU A 14 9.96 -8.90 14.36
N LYS A 15 10.31 -9.85 13.48
CA LYS A 15 11.24 -10.95 13.82
C LYS A 15 12.61 -10.44 14.21
N THR A 16 13.12 -9.43 13.52
CA THR A 16 14.42 -8.84 13.82
C THR A 16 14.47 -8.26 15.23
N ILE A 17 13.38 -7.62 15.66
CA ILE A 17 13.27 -6.95 16.97
C ILE A 17 12.94 -7.95 18.09
N THR A 18 11.93 -8.80 17.87
CA THR A 18 11.31 -9.60 18.94
C THR A 18 11.78 -11.07 18.98
N LYS A 19 12.34 -11.57 17.89
CA LYS A 19 12.68 -12.98 17.65
C LYS A 19 11.47 -13.93 17.64
N VAL A 20 10.24 -13.40 17.63
CA VAL A 20 9.00 -14.18 17.62
C VAL A 20 8.68 -14.67 16.23
N ASP A 21 8.22 -15.92 16.18
CA ASP A 21 7.76 -16.59 14.96
C ASP A 21 6.33 -16.16 14.62
N LEU A 22 6.13 -15.71 13.38
CA LEU A 22 4.84 -15.24 12.89
C LEU A 22 4.57 -15.77 11.48
N ALA A 23 3.30 -16.05 11.18
CA ALA A 23 2.84 -16.30 9.83
C ALA A 23 1.48 -15.63 9.61
N VAL A 24 1.16 -15.28 8.38
CA VAL A 24 -0.11 -14.69 7.97
C VAL A 24 -0.67 -15.49 6.81
N VAL A 25 -1.91 -15.90 6.93
CA VAL A 25 -2.70 -16.58 5.89
C VAL A 25 -3.93 -15.73 5.55
N ASP A 26 -4.50 -15.92 4.38
CA ASP A 26 -5.81 -15.36 4.07
C ASP A 26 -6.95 -16.15 4.76
N VAL A 27 -8.18 -15.69 4.60
CA VAL A 27 -9.35 -16.35 5.21
C VAL A 27 -9.67 -17.72 4.60
N GLU A 28 -9.08 -18.07 3.47
CA GLU A 28 -9.17 -19.38 2.81
C GLU A 28 -8.03 -20.33 3.24
N GLY A 29 -7.08 -19.80 4.04
CA GLY A 29 -5.94 -20.54 4.56
C GLY A 29 -4.73 -20.55 3.61
N VAL A 30 -4.69 -19.74 2.56
CA VAL A 30 -3.53 -19.62 1.68
C VAL A 30 -2.46 -18.77 2.36
N MET A 31 -1.21 -19.25 2.35
CA MET A 31 -0.08 -18.52 2.94
C MET A 31 0.18 -17.20 2.21
N VAL A 32 0.14 -16.10 2.94
CA VAL A 32 0.43 -14.74 2.43
C VAL A 32 1.87 -14.33 2.74
N ALA A 33 2.29 -14.52 4.00
CA ALA A 33 3.63 -14.18 4.46
C ALA A 33 4.02 -15.03 5.66
N LYS A 34 5.32 -15.34 5.82
CA LYS A 34 5.84 -16.05 6.99
C LYS A 34 7.31 -15.73 7.25
N ASN A 35 7.71 -15.73 8.49
CA ASN A 35 9.11 -15.61 8.90
C ASN A 35 9.64 -16.88 9.59
N THR A 36 8.90 -17.99 9.49
CA THR A 36 9.18 -19.29 10.10
C THR A 36 8.49 -20.40 9.33
N ASP A 37 8.97 -21.64 9.46
CA ASP A 37 8.28 -22.87 8.99
C ASP A 37 7.63 -23.64 10.15
N ARG A 38 7.52 -23.03 11.33
CA ARG A 38 7.00 -23.66 12.55
C ARG A 38 5.49 -23.96 12.48
N PHE A 39 4.72 -23.17 11.73
CA PHE A 39 3.27 -23.26 11.73
C PHE A 39 2.74 -24.07 10.54
N ASP A 40 2.01 -25.14 10.83
CA ASP A 40 1.30 -25.91 9.83
C ASP A 40 0.01 -25.18 9.42
N ASN A 41 -0.26 -25.16 8.13
CA ASN A 41 -1.42 -24.50 7.57
C ASN A 41 -2.63 -25.45 7.56
N ASN A 42 -3.42 -25.43 8.63
CA ASN A 42 -4.69 -26.17 8.68
C ASN A 42 -5.80 -25.31 8.03
N MET A 43 -5.97 -25.45 6.70
CA MET A 43 -6.92 -24.64 5.91
C MET A 43 -8.36 -24.79 6.39
N GLU A 44 -8.80 -25.98 6.76
CA GLU A 44 -10.16 -26.24 7.24
C GLU A 44 -10.44 -25.47 8.54
N PHE A 45 -9.52 -25.55 9.50
CA PHE A 45 -9.64 -24.81 10.75
C PHE A 45 -9.59 -23.30 10.54
N ILE A 46 -8.73 -22.81 9.66
CA ILE A 46 -8.61 -21.37 9.38
C ILE A 46 -9.90 -20.82 8.79
N THR A 47 -10.51 -21.54 7.84
CA THR A 47 -11.79 -21.15 7.23
C THR A 47 -12.92 -21.13 8.25
N GLU A 48 -13.02 -22.14 9.12
CA GLU A 48 -14.01 -22.17 10.21
C GLU A 48 -13.79 -21.04 11.21
N PHE A 49 -12.53 -20.82 11.62
CA PHE A 49 -12.17 -19.73 12.53
C PHE A 49 -12.48 -18.37 11.91
N ALA A 50 -12.14 -18.14 10.63
CA ALA A 50 -12.45 -16.90 9.93
C ALA A 50 -13.95 -16.57 9.92
N ALA A 51 -14.82 -17.57 9.76
CA ALA A 51 -16.27 -17.43 9.80
C ALA A 51 -16.86 -17.30 11.21
N SER A 52 -16.09 -17.65 12.26
CA SER A 52 -16.58 -17.63 13.65
C SER A 52 -16.66 -16.18 14.20
N PRO A 53 -17.42 -15.91 15.27
CA PRO A 53 -17.43 -14.59 15.92
C PRO A 53 -16.18 -14.32 16.76
N ALA A 54 -15.32 -15.32 17.01
CA ALA A 54 -14.14 -15.16 17.86
C ALA A 54 -13.05 -14.35 17.14
N GLY A 55 -12.49 -13.34 17.80
CA GLY A 55 -11.36 -12.55 17.29
C GLY A 55 -10.00 -13.23 17.46
N SER A 56 -9.91 -14.22 18.39
CA SER A 56 -8.72 -15.04 18.62
C SER A 56 -9.07 -16.41 19.11
N GLN A 57 -8.24 -17.41 18.83
CA GLN A 57 -8.40 -18.78 19.28
C GLN A 57 -7.03 -19.48 19.40
N VAL A 58 -6.91 -20.39 20.35
CA VAL A 58 -5.73 -21.26 20.53
C VAL A 58 -6.06 -22.68 20.08
N LEU A 59 -5.19 -23.25 19.26
CA LEU A 59 -5.28 -24.66 18.85
C LEU A 59 -3.87 -25.25 18.78
N GLN A 60 -3.65 -26.37 19.47
CA GLN A 60 -2.40 -27.15 19.42
C GLN A 60 -1.12 -26.32 19.67
N GLY A 61 -1.15 -25.38 20.62
CA GLY A 61 -0.01 -24.53 20.93
C GLY A 61 0.25 -23.40 19.93
N CYS A 62 -0.71 -23.14 19.05
CA CYS A 62 -0.70 -22.04 18.12
C CYS A 62 -1.88 -21.08 18.42
N GLN A 63 -1.59 -19.80 18.48
CA GLN A 63 -2.56 -18.72 18.61
C GLN A 63 -2.93 -18.22 17.21
N TYR A 64 -4.23 -18.16 16.93
CA TYR A 64 -4.82 -17.61 15.72
C TYR A 64 -5.46 -16.26 16.04
N LEU A 65 -5.16 -15.22 15.29
CA LEU A 65 -5.63 -13.85 15.49
C LEU A 65 -6.19 -13.30 14.19
N LYS A 66 -7.42 -12.83 14.18
CA LYS A 66 -8.00 -12.19 12.99
C LYS A 66 -7.43 -10.82 12.76
N ILE A 67 -7.18 -10.51 11.49
CA ILE A 67 -6.83 -9.19 10.98
C ILE A 67 -8.02 -8.70 10.14
N TYR A 68 -8.53 -7.52 10.46
CA TYR A 68 -9.72 -6.96 9.84
C TYR A 68 -9.39 -5.80 8.89
N ASP A 69 -10.16 -5.70 7.82
CA ASP A 69 -10.36 -4.48 7.05
C ASP A 69 -11.76 -3.95 7.39
N GLU A 70 -11.83 -2.90 8.18
CA GLU A 70 -13.08 -2.43 8.82
C GLU A 70 -13.72 -3.51 9.71
N GLU A 71 -14.82 -4.13 9.28
CA GLU A 71 -15.53 -5.18 10.02
C GLU A 71 -15.28 -6.59 9.44
N ASP A 72 -14.68 -6.67 8.26
CA ASP A 72 -14.47 -7.93 7.56
C ASP A 72 -13.11 -8.54 7.91
N PRO A 73 -13.04 -9.81 8.35
CA PRO A 73 -11.77 -10.50 8.50
C PRO A 73 -11.16 -10.79 7.12
N VAL A 74 -9.92 -10.32 6.91
CA VAL A 74 -9.21 -10.48 5.62
C VAL A 74 -8.02 -11.41 5.71
N TYR A 75 -7.41 -11.49 6.91
CA TYR A 75 -6.29 -12.39 7.18
C TYR A 75 -6.40 -13.01 8.57
N VAL A 76 -5.64 -14.07 8.78
CA VAL A 76 -5.41 -14.71 10.08
C VAL A 76 -3.91 -14.72 10.34
N LEU A 77 -3.48 -14.16 11.48
CA LEU A 77 -2.10 -14.23 11.95
C LEU A 77 -1.95 -15.42 12.88
N LEU A 78 -0.88 -16.17 12.71
CA LEU A 78 -0.46 -17.30 13.52
C LEU A 78 0.79 -16.92 14.33
N CYS A 79 0.77 -17.22 15.63
CA CYS A 79 1.93 -17.10 16.51
C CYS A 79 1.90 -18.22 17.57
N GLY A 80 2.96 -18.34 18.39
CA GLY A 80 2.94 -19.26 19.52
C GLY A 80 1.95 -18.83 20.60
N ASP A 81 1.64 -19.72 21.54
CA ASP A 81 0.62 -19.54 22.58
C ASP A 81 1.16 -18.98 23.90
N SER A 82 2.46 -18.68 24.00
CA SER A 82 3.02 -18.02 25.18
C SER A 82 2.47 -16.57 25.29
N SER A 83 2.45 -16.03 26.52
CA SER A 83 1.98 -14.67 26.77
C SER A 83 2.77 -13.62 25.98
N GLU A 84 4.07 -13.83 25.79
CA GLU A 84 4.95 -12.94 25.03
C GLU A 84 4.63 -13.01 23.53
N GLU A 85 4.55 -14.21 22.96
CA GLU A 85 4.22 -14.42 21.54
C GLU A 85 2.82 -13.87 21.21
N TYR A 86 1.84 -14.08 22.12
CA TYR A 86 0.50 -13.50 21.97
C TYR A 86 0.53 -11.97 21.94
N MET A 87 1.29 -11.33 22.84
CA MET A 87 1.41 -9.87 22.88
C MET A 87 2.02 -9.33 21.58
N ILE A 88 3.10 -9.97 21.09
CA ILE A 88 3.72 -9.61 19.81
C ILE A 88 2.77 -9.87 18.64
N GLY A 89 2.03 -10.97 18.67
CA GLY A 89 0.97 -11.25 17.68
C GLY A 89 -0.07 -10.14 17.61
N LYS A 90 -0.52 -9.60 18.76
CA LYS A 90 -1.46 -8.46 18.81
C LYS A 90 -0.86 -7.17 18.25
N ILE A 91 0.43 -6.92 18.48
CA ILE A 91 1.14 -5.79 17.88
C ILE A 91 1.23 -5.96 16.36
N ALA A 92 1.55 -7.16 15.89
CA ALA A 92 1.59 -7.48 14.46
C ALA A 92 0.22 -7.27 13.78
N VAL A 93 -0.86 -7.75 14.41
CA VAL A 93 -2.24 -7.51 13.94
C VAL A 93 -2.50 -6.01 13.79
N SER A 94 -2.22 -5.21 14.84
CA SER A 94 -2.43 -3.76 14.78
C SER A 94 -1.61 -3.09 13.69
N ASN A 95 -0.33 -3.48 13.53
CA ASN A 95 0.53 -2.94 12.48
C ASN A 95 0.00 -3.26 11.08
N ILE A 96 -0.41 -4.51 10.83
CA ILE A 96 -0.93 -4.92 9.53
C ILE A 96 -2.26 -4.22 9.24
N GLN A 97 -3.15 -4.06 10.22
CA GLN A 97 -4.40 -3.30 10.07
C GLN A 97 -4.13 -1.83 9.71
N ASN A 98 -3.16 -1.19 10.36
CA ASN A 98 -2.75 0.17 10.01
C ASN A 98 -2.19 0.26 8.59
N LEU A 99 -1.41 -0.75 8.17
CA LEU A 99 -0.92 -0.82 6.79
C LEU A 99 -2.07 -0.99 5.78
N ILE A 100 -3.05 -1.86 6.06
CA ILE A 100 -4.25 -2.04 5.22
C ILE A 100 -4.98 -0.70 5.05
N THR A 101 -5.24 0.00 6.15
CA THR A 101 -5.91 1.31 6.14
C THR A 101 -5.12 2.34 5.32
N ALA A 102 -3.81 2.45 5.54
CA ALA A 102 -2.95 3.39 4.82
C ALA A 102 -2.90 3.11 3.31
N TYR A 103 -2.86 1.83 2.91
CA TYR A 103 -2.89 1.44 1.50
C TYR A 103 -4.24 1.73 0.85
N LYS A 104 -5.36 1.49 1.57
CA LYS A 104 -6.71 1.80 1.12
C LYS A 104 -6.89 3.31 0.90
N GLU A 105 -6.49 4.13 1.87
CA GLU A 105 -6.54 5.59 1.74
C GLU A 105 -5.71 6.10 0.56
N ARG A 106 -4.51 5.55 0.35
CA ARG A 106 -3.67 5.91 -0.79
C ARG A 106 -4.31 5.54 -2.12
N PHE A 107 -4.91 4.35 -2.21
CA PHE A 107 -5.63 3.90 -3.41
C PHE A 107 -6.84 4.80 -3.69
N ASP A 108 -7.61 5.14 -2.66
CA ASP A 108 -8.80 6.00 -2.81
C ASP A 108 -8.43 7.41 -3.26
N ARG A 109 -7.32 7.98 -2.77
CA ARG A 109 -6.81 9.27 -3.23
C ARG A 109 -6.35 9.23 -4.68
N ASN A 110 -5.62 8.19 -5.08
CA ASN A 110 -5.20 8.03 -6.48
C ASN A 110 -6.39 7.89 -7.40
N ASN A 111 -7.38 7.07 -7.02
CA ASN A 111 -8.63 6.91 -7.76
C ASN A 111 -9.44 8.22 -7.86
N PHE A 112 -9.45 9.01 -6.80
CA PHE A 112 -10.09 10.33 -6.81
C PHE A 112 -9.45 11.24 -7.87
N PHE A 113 -8.12 11.38 -7.88
CA PHE A 113 -7.43 12.22 -8.86
C PHE A 113 -7.54 11.68 -10.28
N GLN A 114 -7.49 10.37 -10.48
CA GLN A 114 -7.71 9.75 -11.79
C GLN A 114 -9.11 10.10 -12.33
N ASN A 115 -10.16 9.90 -11.53
CA ASN A 115 -11.51 10.22 -11.94
C ASN A 115 -11.74 11.73 -12.11
N LEU A 116 -11.06 12.57 -11.32
CA LEU A 116 -11.12 14.04 -11.48
C LEU A 116 -10.51 14.48 -12.83
N ILE A 117 -9.36 13.93 -13.20
CA ILE A 117 -8.67 14.27 -14.46
C ILE A 117 -9.47 13.77 -15.67
N LEU A 118 -10.11 12.60 -15.56
CA LEU A 118 -10.93 12.02 -16.61
C LEU A 118 -12.34 12.62 -16.70
N ASP A 119 -12.65 13.66 -15.91
CA ASP A 119 -13.96 14.32 -15.84
C ASP A 119 -15.14 13.36 -15.50
N ASN A 120 -14.83 12.31 -14.72
CA ASN A 120 -15.79 11.28 -14.31
C ASN A 120 -16.54 11.62 -13.02
N LEU A 121 -16.33 12.82 -12.44
CA LEU A 121 -16.91 13.22 -11.16
C LEU A 121 -17.84 14.43 -11.32
N LEU A 122 -19.01 14.37 -10.69
CA LEU A 122 -19.87 15.53 -10.55
C LEU A 122 -19.24 16.53 -9.56
N LEU A 123 -19.47 17.83 -9.77
CA LEU A 123 -18.90 18.90 -8.93
C LEU A 123 -19.18 18.70 -7.43
N VAL A 124 -20.41 18.26 -7.09
CA VAL A 124 -20.78 17.96 -5.70
C VAL A 124 -19.98 16.79 -5.13
N ASP A 125 -19.72 15.76 -5.95
CA ASP A 125 -18.94 14.59 -5.54
C ASP A 125 -17.47 14.93 -5.36
N ILE A 126 -16.91 15.82 -6.19
CA ILE A 126 -15.53 16.31 -6.07
C ILE A 126 -15.32 16.89 -4.68
N TYR A 127 -16.20 17.82 -4.26
CA TYR A 127 -16.06 18.46 -2.94
C TYR A 127 -16.22 17.46 -1.78
N ASN A 128 -17.25 16.61 -1.83
CA ASN A 128 -17.54 15.66 -0.77
C ASN A 128 -16.43 14.59 -0.63
N ARG A 129 -15.94 14.06 -1.75
CA ARG A 129 -14.84 13.07 -1.74
C ARG A 129 -13.53 13.69 -1.31
N ALA A 130 -13.19 14.90 -1.78
CA ALA A 130 -11.98 15.61 -1.35
C ALA A 130 -11.98 15.79 0.17
N LYS A 131 -13.11 16.20 0.77
CA LYS A 131 -13.26 16.35 2.22
C LYS A 131 -13.09 15.01 2.95
N LYS A 132 -13.72 13.93 2.47
CA LYS A 132 -13.60 12.58 3.05
C LYS A 132 -12.17 12.06 3.01
N LEU A 133 -11.45 12.34 1.93
CA LEU A 133 -10.07 11.91 1.71
C LEU A 133 -9.02 12.86 2.33
N HIS A 134 -9.47 13.88 3.08
CA HIS A 134 -8.60 14.90 3.67
C HIS A 134 -7.68 15.59 2.65
N ILE A 135 -8.20 15.82 1.43
CA ILE A 135 -7.51 16.54 0.38
C ILE A 135 -7.83 18.02 0.54
N ASP A 136 -6.79 18.83 0.75
CA ASP A 136 -6.92 20.27 0.85
C ASP A 136 -7.32 20.85 -0.52
N THR A 137 -8.47 21.53 -0.60
CA THR A 137 -9.00 22.10 -1.84
C THR A 137 -8.51 23.51 -2.12
N GLU A 138 -7.89 24.17 -1.13
CA GLU A 138 -7.41 25.58 -1.25
C GLU A 138 -5.97 25.67 -1.74
N VAL A 139 -5.25 24.55 -1.84
CA VAL A 139 -3.86 24.57 -2.32
C VAL A 139 -3.78 24.50 -3.83
N ARG A 140 -2.81 25.21 -4.37
CA ARG A 140 -2.50 25.16 -5.81
C ARG A 140 -1.79 23.86 -6.15
N ARG A 141 -2.17 23.27 -7.28
CA ARG A 141 -1.54 22.06 -7.81
C ARG A 141 -1.14 22.25 -9.26
N VAL A 142 -0.04 21.62 -9.64
CA VAL A 142 0.41 21.50 -11.02
C VAL A 142 0.28 20.07 -11.44
N VAL A 143 -0.20 19.86 -12.66
CA VAL A 143 -0.33 18.55 -13.28
C VAL A 143 0.82 18.39 -14.28
N PHE A 144 1.63 17.35 -14.09
CA PHE A 144 2.60 16.91 -15.08
C PHE A 144 2.03 15.71 -15.82
N ILE A 145 2.04 15.76 -17.14
CA ILE A 145 1.70 14.64 -18.02
C ILE A 145 3.01 14.05 -18.52
N ILE A 146 3.23 12.79 -18.18
CA ILE A 146 4.45 12.05 -18.52
C ILE A 146 4.06 10.99 -19.53
N GLU A 147 4.40 11.22 -20.79
CA GLU A 147 4.19 10.24 -21.85
C GLU A 147 5.31 9.20 -21.82
N THR A 148 4.94 7.93 -21.70
CA THR A 148 5.86 6.79 -21.64
C THR A 148 5.74 5.91 -22.87
N ASN A 149 6.86 5.31 -23.30
CA ASN A 149 6.87 4.34 -24.39
C ASN A 149 6.93 2.92 -23.79
N ARG A 150 5.78 2.30 -23.53
CA ARG A 150 5.64 1.01 -22.83
C ARG A 150 6.25 -0.21 -23.51
N GLU A 151 6.90 -0.08 -24.65
CA GLU A 151 7.66 -1.20 -25.26
C GLU A 151 8.86 -1.65 -24.41
N LYS A 152 9.16 -0.94 -23.31
CA LYS A 152 10.33 -1.16 -22.45
C LYS A 152 9.93 -1.28 -20.96
N ASP A 153 9.65 -2.49 -20.50
CA ASP A 153 9.68 -2.94 -19.11
C ASP A 153 8.53 -2.58 -18.14
N GLY A 154 7.53 -1.78 -18.48
CA GLY A 154 6.31 -1.59 -17.66
C GLY A 154 6.46 -1.09 -16.21
N ASN A 155 7.63 -0.53 -15.82
CA ASN A 155 7.94 -0.14 -14.43
C ASN A 155 8.05 1.38 -14.21
N GLU A 156 7.70 2.18 -15.23
CA GLU A 156 7.82 3.64 -15.17
C GLU A 156 6.93 4.25 -14.09
N LEU A 157 5.71 3.73 -13.92
CA LEU A 157 4.79 4.17 -12.87
C LEU A 157 5.38 4.01 -11.47
N GLU A 158 5.97 2.85 -11.17
CA GLU A 158 6.56 2.60 -9.84
C GLU A 158 7.83 3.45 -9.62
N LYS A 159 8.58 3.74 -10.66
CA LYS A 159 9.72 4.66 -10.60
C LYS A 159 9.27 6.08 -10.26
N VAL A 160 8.29 6.60 -10.99
CA VAL A 160 7.72 7.93 -10.69
C VAL A 160 7.12 7.94 -9.29
N ARG A 161 6.39 6.89 -8.88
CA ARG A 161 5.86 6.76 -7.52
C ARG A 161 6.94 6.77 -6.45
N SER A 162 8.09 6.14 -6.69
CA SER A 162 9.19 6.10 -5.71
C SER A 162 9.78 7.48 -5.43
N LEU A 163 9.81 8.38 -6.42
CA LEU A 163 10.27 9.75 -6.26
C LEU A 163 9.32 10.62 -5.43
N PHE A 164 8.00 10.39 -5.56
CA PHE A 164 6.98 11.26 -4.98
C PHE A 164 6.14 10.59 -3.88
N GLY A 165 6.32 9.28 -3.66
CA GLY A 165 5.40 8.46 -2.87
C GLY A 165 5.61 8.40 -1.36
N GLY A 166 6.70 8.95 -0.80
CA GLY A 166 7.07 8.65 0.60
C GLY A 166 6.48 9.59 1.66
N LYS A 167 6.54 10.90 1.45
CA LYS A 167 6.11 11.94 2.42
C LYS A 167 5.46 13.15 1.74
N SER A 168 5.29 13.10 0.43
CA SER A 168 4.74 14.22 -0.32
C SER A 168 3.22 14.12 -0.37
N LYS A 169 2.57 15.28 -0.48
CA LYS A 169 1.14 15.38 -0.76
C LYS A 169 0.87 15.27 -2.27
N ASP A 170 1.83 14.74 -3.00
CA ASP A 170 1.78 14.57 -4.45
C ASP A 170 1.13 13.22 -4.79
N PHE A 171 0.43 13.16 -5.93
CA PHE A 171 -0.30 11.97 -6.36
C PHE A 171 0.19 11.55 -7.75
N VAL A 172 0.46 10.27 -7.88
CA VAL A 172 0.89 9.67 -9.15
C VAL A 172 -0.10 8.61 -9.56
N THR A 173 -0.70 8.76 -10.73
CA THR A 173 -1.67 7.81 -11.28
C THR A 173 -1.46 7.61 -12.76
N GLU A 174 -1.93 6.50 -13.31
CA GLU A 174 -2.07 6.28 -14.74
C GLU A 174 -3.49 6.66 -15.17
N VAL A 175 -3.62 7.30 -16.31
CA VAL A 175 -4.95 7.58 -16.91
C VAL A 175 -5.21 6.69 -18.13
N ASP A 176 -4.14 6.27 -18.81
CA ASP A 176 -4.18 5.32 -19.91
C ASP A 176 -2.85 4.55 -20.01
N GLU A 177 -2.71 3.72 -21.05
CA GLU A 177 -1.54 2.88 -21.28
C GLU A 177 -0.23 3.65 -21.53
N LYS A 178 -0.26 4.94 -21.86
CA LYS A 178 0.90 5.74 -22.22
C LYS A 178 1.17 6.89 -21.28
N ASN A 179 0.16 7.33 -20.53
CA ASN A 179 0.23 8.57 -19.79
C ASN A 179 0.21 8.32 -18.27
N ILE A 180 1.28 8.71 -17.62
CA ILE A 180 1.38 8.83 -16.17
C ILE A 180 1.14 10.29 -15.81
N ILE A 181 0.29 10.53 -14.83
CA ILE A 181 -0.04 11.85 -14.34
C ILE A 181 0.53 12.01 -12.93
N LEU A 182 1.31 13.08 -12.76
CA LEU A 182 1.73 13.55 -11.43
C LEU A 182 0.95 14.83 -11.11
N VAL A 183 0.16 14.79 -10.03
CA VAL A 183 -0.49 15.97 -9.44
C VAL A 183 0.34 16.42 -8.26
N LYS A 184 1.12 17.49 -8.45
CA LYS A 184 2.05 18.03 -7.46
C LYS A 184 1.46 19.23 -6.73
N GLU A 185 1.51 19.22 -5.37
CA GLU A 185 1.18 20.39 -4.57
C GLU A 185 2.28 21.47 -4.72
N VAL A 186 1.87 22.69 -5.07
CA VAL A 186 2.78 23.83 -5.23
C VAL A 186 2.95 24.53 -3.90
N ARG A 187 4.16 24.59 -3.38
CA ARG A 187 4.48 25.27 -2.12
C ARG A 187 4.38 26.79 -2.29
N GLN A 188 4.05 27.47 -1.20
CA GLN A 188 3.99 28.93 -1.21
C GLN A 188 5.39 29.50 -1.55
N GLY A 189 5.50 30.27 -2.64
CA GLY A 189 6.77 30.81 -3.14
C GLY A 189 7.52 29.91 -4.13
N GLU A 190 7.04 28.71 -4.43
CA GLU A 190 7.63 27.82 -5.44
C GLU A 190 7.55 28.46 -6.82
N SER A 191 8.72 28.61 -7.47
CA SER A 191 8.86 29.29 -8.75
C SER A 191 8.70 28.32 -9.93
N TYR A 192 8.46 28.87 -11.13
CA TYR A 192 8.43 28.09 -12.37
C TYR A 192 9.72 27.29 -12.60
N ALA A 193 10.88 27.87 -12.23
CA ALA A 193 12.17 27.21 -12.36
C ALA A 193 12.31 25.95 -11.47
N GLU A 194 11.61 25.90 -10.35
CA GLU A 194 11.58 24.71 -9.48
C GLU A 194 10.68 23.62 -10.03
N LEU A 195 9.59 24.00 -10.70
CA LEU A 195 8.73 23.06 -11.43
C LEU A 195 9.47 22.48 -12.64
N ASP A 196 10.25 23.28 -13.38
CA ASP A 196 11.12 22.81 -14.46
C ASP A 196 12.19 21.83 -13.96
N LYS A 197 12.78 22.07 -12.80
CA LYS A 197 13.70 21.10 -12.18
C LYS A 197 13.01 19.79 -11.86
N THR A 198 11.77 19.82 -11.41
CA THR A 198 10.98 18.61 -11.15
C THR A 198 10.74 17.84 -12.45
N ALA A 199 10.38 18.51 -13.54
CA ALA A 199 10.20 17.89 -14.84
C ALA A 199 11.50 17.24 -15.37
N ASN A 200 12.61 17.96 -15.27
CA ASN A 200 13.93 17.45 -15.69
C ASN A 200 14.37 16.26 -14.85
N MET A 201 14.15 16.28 -13.53
CA MET A 201 14.45 15.15 -12.63
C MET A 201 13.67 13.89 -13.05
N ILE A 202 12.40 14.01 -13.43
CA ILE A 202 11.59 12.89 -13.93
C ILE A 202 12.17 12.37 -15.24
N LEU A 203 12.48 13.26 -16.19
CA LEU A 203 13.06 12.90 -17.48
C LEU A 203 14.42 12.20 -17.32
N ASP A 204 15.29 12.73 -16.48
CA ASP A 204 16.62 12.15 -16.23
C ASP A 204 16.50 10.74 -15.64
N MET A 205 15.60 10.53 -14.69
CA MET A 205 15.37 9.22 -14.11
C MET A 205 14.85 8.21 -15.13
N LEU A 206 13.87 8.60 -15.96
CA LEU A 206 13.31 7.70 -16.98
C LEU A 206 14.30 7.42 -18.10
N ASN A 207 15.19 8.37 -18.44
CA ASN A 207 16.20 8.22 -19.48
C ASN A 207 17.46 7.47 -19.05
N THR A 208 17.85 7.53 -17.75
CA THR A 208 19.11 6.94 -17.26
C THR A 208 19.17 5.43 -17.51
N GLU A 209 18.05 4.72 -17.48
CA GLU A 209 18.01 3.28 -17.78
C GLU A 209 17.94 2.94 -19.26
N ALA A 210 17.48 3.85 -20.10
CA ALA A 210 17.53 3.66 -21.55
C ALA A 210 18.99 3.61 -22.06
N MET A 211 19.92 4.29 -21.37
CA MET A 211 21.35 4.28 -21.72
C MET A 211 22.11 3.06 -21.19
N THR A 212 21.64 2.39 -20.15
CA THR A 212 22.30 1.21 -19.57
C THR A 212 22.04 -0.08 -20.35
N LYS A 213 21.10 -0.11 -21.28
CA LYS A 213 20.81 -1.28 -22.13
C LYS A 213 21.53 -1.28 -23.48
N VAL A 214 22.44 -0.35 -23.74
CA VAL A 214 23.33 -0.35 -24.91
C VAL A 214 24.73 -0.77 -24.47
N ARG A 215 24.89 -2.06 -24.20
CA ARG A 215 26.18 -2.77 -24.21
C ARG A 215 25.98 -4.20 -24.68
#